data_23626ee039f2f968fb69abe58728fc46
#
_entry.id   23626ee039f2f968fb69abe58728fc46
#
_cell.length_a   1.000
_cell.length_b   1.000
_cell.length_c   1.000
_cell.angle_alpha   90.00
_cell.angle_beta   90.00
_cell.angle_gamma   90.00
#
_symmetry.space_group_name_H-M   'P 1'
#
loop_
_entity.id
_entity.type
_entity.pdbx_description
1 polymer ?
#
loop_
_entity_poly.entity_id
_entity_poly.type
_entity_poly.pdbx_seq_one_letter_code
_entity_poly.pdbx_strand_id
1 'polypeptide(L)'
;MMPLSQSGPVYRGTARIKLASLCCNWNDSEQDEKKEKIRKLSKILEVLPDYARSRYHVSAVIDDDLLETAIEISRTSHAALLSSHDRLVELDIPLSKTIECVAGRSILEAAKETNKEWWVVKLYSRKGMNESSVQRLRAENNNSPRDSLGWIFRQILISKSQKDQTLEEHWKSVLSKHERRCLTYVTSGKLRNEFQALLVIPGLWHQTPFGNMHKIMAMKCVEVVRLTSTAQESSHYLDQILRIFTGFVRGQLQLLRNIDRYTVAALEGKCPGLSKHDRRQLESPLETGRLLPGASSEQRQLFFDAVCNFKRRIPSLSTFFNDMSYLGGCARYIKHLVKVERDSTVRQSLRYIFQGDENSACVIQSTDKNFHKLPVSTVEEQFDIAQRQLWLCAMRKSLASPVVPKSQQALLAKSKRPSEDRITLTQLALVAQSLGFHSSQIYQLA
;
A
#
# COMPACT_ATOMS: atom_id res chain seq x y z
N MET A 1 24.05 -0.02 -37.64
CA MET A 1 23.44 0.57 -36.46
C MET A 1 23.95 -0.23 -35.25
N MET A 2 24.92 0.32 -34.52
CA MET A 2 25.40 -0.28 -33.29
C MET A 2 24.34 -0.10 -32.17
N PRO A 3 24.08 -1.08 -31.34
CA PRO A 3 23.17 -0.90 -30.20
C PRO A 3 23.85 0.02 -29.19
N LEU A 4 23.21 1.17 -28.91
CA LEU A 4 23.56 2.03 -27.80
C LEU A 4 23.47 1.19 -26.50
N SER A 5 24.62 0.83 -25.93
CA SER A 5 24.72 0.25 -24.61
C SER A 5 24.22 1.30 -23.58
N GLN A 6 22.98 1.20 -23.17
CA GLN A 6 22.46 1.91 -21.99
C GLN A 6 23.09 1.31 -20.73
N SER A 7 24.35 1.62 -20.47
CA SER A 7 24.96 1.34 -19.18
C SER A 7 24.33 2.30 -18.16
N GLY A 8 23.47 1.76 -17.28
CA GLY A 8 22.93 2.51 -16.16
C GLY A 8 24.03 2.90 -15.16
N PRO A 9 23.71 3.74 -14.15
CA PRO A 9 24.69 4.16 -13.15
C PRO A 9 25.30 2.95 -12.44
N VAL A 10 26.64 2.86 -12.41
CA VAL A 10 27.37 1.74 -11.80
C VAL A 10 27.38 1.92 -10.28
N TYR A 11 26.62 1.10 -9.59
CA TYR A 11 26.56 1.06 -8.14
C TYR A 11 27.84 0.47 -7.54
N ARG A 12 28.46 1.19 -6.58
CA ARG A 12 29.71 0.82 -5.91
C ARG A 12 29.51 0.31 -4.48
N GLY A 13 28.36 0.53 -3.90
CA GLY A 13 28.03 0.05 -2.56
C GLY A 13 27.34 1.09 -1.69
N THR A 14 27.13 0.75 -0.42
CA THR A 14 26.53 1.61 0.60
C THR A 14 27.47 1.75 1.80
N ALA A 15 27.69 2.97 2.25
CA ALA A 15 28.57 3.27 3.37
C ALA A 15 27.96 4.34 4.30
N ARG A 16 28.48 4.41 5.52
CA ARG A 16 28.32 5.54 6.44
C ARG A 16 29.39 6.56 6.12
N ILE A 17 29.02 7.79 5.80
CA ILE A 17 29.95 8.86 5.45
C ILE A 17 29.65 10.09 6.30
N LYS A 18 30.69 10.79 6.75
CA LYS A 18 30.55 12.02 7.53
C LYS A 18 29.83 13.09 6.72
N LEU A 19 28.85 13.76 7.31
CA LEU A 19 28.07 14.80 6.64
C LEU A 19 28.92 15.97 6.13
N ALA A 20 30.04 16.25 6.79
CA ALA A 20 31.00 17.27 6.38
C ALA A 20 31.67 16.96 5.03
N SER A 21 31.77 15.67 4.66
CA SER A 21 32.35 15.24 3.39
C SER A 21 31.32 15.19 2.24
N LEU A 22 30.07 15.59 2.48
CA LEU A 22 29.00 15.56 1.49
C LEU A 22 28.63 16.98 1.03
N CYS A 23 28.66 17.22 -0.28
CA CYS A 23 28.23 18.47 -0.89
C CYS A 23 27.04 18.27 -1.84
N CYS A 24 26.25 19.34 -2.05
CA CYS A 24 25.14 19.38 -2.98
C CYS A 24 25.26 20.63 -3.87
N ASN A 25 25.36 20.43 -5.17
CA ASN A 25 25.41 21.49 -6.17
C ASN A 25 24.06 21.57 -6.91
N TRP A 26 23.02 22.13 -6.27
CA TRP A 26 21.70 22.22 -6.90
C TRP A 26 21.16 23.64 -6.90
N ASN A 27 20.59 24.05 -8.03
CA ASN A 27 19.98 25.36 -8.20
C ASN A 27 18.63 25.44 -7.45
N ASP A 28 18.42 26.58 -6.78
CA ASP A 28 17.27 26.85 -5.92
C ASP A 28 16.08 27.42 -6.73
N SER A 29 15.11 26.61 -7.10
CA SER A 29 13.89 27.13 -7.77
C SER A 29 12.55 26.85 -7.08
N GLU A 30 12.51 26.17 -5.92
CA GLU A 30 11.25 25.84 -5.22
C GLU A 30 11.44 25.86 -3.69
N GLN A 31 11.24 27.02 -3.03
CA GLN A 31 11.65 27.19 -1.63
C GLN A 31 10.61 26.80 -0.56
N ASP A 32 9.33 27.00 -0.73
CA ASP A 32 8.36 26.88 0.37
C ASP A 32 7.80 25.46 0.63
N GLU A 33 7.51 24.69 -0.40
CA GLU A 33 7.15 23.27 -0.21
C GLU A 33 8.31 22.44 0.37
N LYS A 34 9.57 22.87 0.12
CA LYS A 34 10.77 22.21 0.64
C LYS A 34 10.95 22.38 2.14
N LYS A 35 10.66 23.54 2.73
CA LYS A 35 10.85 23.79 4.17
C LYS A 35 9.96 22.93 5.05
N GLU A 36 8.68 22.74 4.68
CA GLU A 36 7.77 21.87 5.43
C GLU A 36 8.22 20.39 5.35
N LYS A 37 8.68 19.95 4.16
CA LYS A 37 9.22 18.61 3.96
C LYS A 37 10.49 18.36 4.78
N ILE A 38 11.42 19.32 4.81
CA ILE A 38 12.64 19.24 5.61
C ILE A 38 12.27 19.16 7.09
N ARG A 39 11.42 20.05 7.59
CA ARG A 39 10.98 20.06 9.00
C ARG A 39 10.29 18.75 9.42
N LYS A 40 9.52 18.15 8.52
CA LYS A 40 8.91 16.83 8.76
C LYS A 40 9.98 15.74 8.80
N LEU A 41 10.93 15.78 7.88
CA LEU A 41 12.06 14.84 7.84
C LEU A 41 12.95 14.99 9.08
N SER A 42 13.32 16.19 9.51
CA SER A 42 14.14 16.43 10.71
C SER A 42 13.54 15.75 11.92
N LYS A 43 12.22 15.90 12.15
CA LYS A 43 11.52 15.21 13.24
C LYS A 43 11.60 13.69 13.14
N ILE A 44 11.52 13.12 11.93
CA ILE A 44 11.63 11.68 11.72
C ILE A 44 13.06 11.23 12.00
N LEU A 45 14.05 11.98 11.51
CA LEU A 45 15.47 11.63 11.64
C LEU A 45 16.01 11.76 13.06
N GLU A 46 15.42 12.61 13.90
CA GLU A 46 15.79 12.73 15.33
C GLU A 46 15.69 11.40 16.06
N VAL A 47 14.62 10.64 15.83
CA VAL A 47 14.33 9.38 16.54
C VAL A 47 14.62 8.13 15.73
N LEU A 48 15.02 8.30 14.47
CA LEU A 48 15.27 7.17 13.61
C LEU A 48 16.43 6.34 14.14
N PRO A 49 16.23 5.06 14.52
CA PRO A 49 17.33 4.22 14.96
C PRO A 49 18.33 3.98 13.81
N ASP A 50 19.58 3.74 14.14
CA ASP A 50 20.68 3.63 13.19
C ASP A 50 20.43 2.58 12.10
N TYR A 51 19.84 1.44 12.46
CA TYR A 51 19.50 0.39 11.49
C TYR A 51 18.46 0.83 10.45
N ALA A 52 17.62 1.79 10.77
CA ALA A 52 16.58 2.29 9.87
C ALA A 52 17.05 3.44 8.96
N ARG A 53 18.25 4.02 9.22
CA ARG A 53 18.82 5.12 8.42
C ARG A 53 19.11 4.72 6.98
N SER A 54 19.35 3.45 6.71
CA SER A 54 19.54 2.93 5.33
C SER A 54 18.34 3.21 4.41
N ARG A 55 17.15 3.42 4.97
CA ARG A 55 15.94 3.79 4.21
C ARG A 55 15.96 5.24 3.74
N TYR A 56 16.67 6.09 4.45
CA TYR A 56 16.81 7.52 4.16
C TYR A 56 18.20 7.82 3.58
N HIS A 57 18.71 6.91 2.75
CA HIS A 57 19.98 7.08 2.11
C HIS A 57 20.00 8.27 1.15
N VAL A 58 21.17 8.84 0.99
CA VAL A 58 21.49 9.82 -0.03
C VAL A 58 22.21 9.10 -1.17
N SER A 59 21.98 9.47 -2.41
CA SER A 59 22.74 8.93 -3.54
C SER A 59 23.82 9.94 -3.93
N ALA A 60 25.07 9.49 -3.98
CA ALA A 60 26.23 10.32 -4.29
C ALA A 60 27.11 9.68 -5.36
N VAL A 61 27.83 10.53 -6.09
CA VAL A 61 28.76 10.12 -7.13
C VAL A 61 30.18 10.27 -6.61
N ILE A 62 30.99 9.23 -6.77
CA ILE A 62 32.40 9.20 -6.35
C ILE A 62 33.29 8.82 -7.52
N ASP A 63 34.47 9.44 -7.57
CA ASP A 63 35.52 9.04 -8.48
C ASP A 63 36.17 7.73 -8.03
N ASP A 64 36.45 6.82 -8.96
CA ASP A 64 36.97 5.50 -8.60
C ASP A 64 38.28 5.58 -7.82
N ASP A 65 39.21 6.50 -8.18
CA ASP A 65 40.47 6.72 -7.46
C ASP A 65 40.25 7.22 -6.00
N LEU A 66 39.25 8.09 -5.82
CA LEU A 66 38.88 8.57 -4.49
C LEU A 66 38.24 7.44 -3.66
N LEU A 67 37.49 6.56 -4.30
CA LEU A 67 36.91 5.39 -3.64
C LEU A 67 37.99 4.43 -3.15
N GLU A 68 38.99 4.12 -3.98
CA GLU A 68 40.14 3.28 -3.58
C GLU A 68 40.86 3.87 -2.39
N THR A 69 41.21 5.17 -2.46
CA THR A 69 41.86 5.88 -1.34
C THR A 69 41.02 5.81 -0.07
N ALA A 70 39.70 6.01 -0.18
CA ALA A 70 38.79 5.95 0.97
C ALA A 70 38.72 4.53 1.58
N ILE A 71 38.70 3.49 0.73
CA ILE A 71 38.74 2.09 1.14
C ILE A 71 40.01 1.77 1.92
N GLU A 72 41.18 2.23 1.44
CA GLU A 72 42.43 2.04 2.10
C GLU A 72 42.50 2.74 3.49
N ILE A 73 42.08 4.02 3.54
CA ILE A 73 42.01 4.79 4.79
C ILE A 73 41.13 4.11 5.82
N SER A 74 39.96 3.64 5.36
CA SER A 74 38.94 3.01 6.21
C SER A 74 39.24 1.53 6.53
N ARG A 75 40.33 0.98 6.01
CA ARG A 75 40.70 -0.46 6.15
C ARG A 75 39.55 -1.40 5.86
N THR A 76 38.84 -1.16 4.78
CA THR A 76 37.67 -1.92 4.36
C THR A 76 37.88 -2.55 2.98
N SER A 77 36.84 -3.08 2.35
CA SER A 77 36.92 -3.68 1.02
C SER A 77 35.67 -3.38 0.19
N HIS A 78 35.79 -3.47 -1.15
CA HIS A 78 34.64 -3.38 -2.07
C HIS A 78 33.54 -4.38 -1.71
N ALA A 79 33.92 -5.60 -1.35
CA ALA A 79 32.96 -6.64 -0.95
C ALA A 79 32.15 -6.21 0.29
N ALA A 80 32.79 -5.52 1.23
CA ALA A 80 32.13 -5.01 2.43
C ALA A 80 31.15 -3.87 2.13
N LEU A 81 31.45 -2.99 1.15
CA LEU A 81 30.53 -1.94 0.69
C LEU A 81 29.30 -2.50 -0.05
N LEU A 82 29.47 -3.63 -0.73
CA LEU A 82 28.40 -4.32 -1.46
C LEU A 82 27.64 -5.30 -0.59
N SER A 83 28.20 -5.73 0.55
CA SER A 83 27.53 -6.65 1.47
C SER A 83 26.37 -5.97 2.17
N SER A 84 25.28 -6.70 2.35
CA SER A 84 24.00 -6.18 2.82
C SER A 84 24.01 -5.86 4.33
N HIS A 85 23.63 -4.74 4.65
CA HIS A 85 22.59 -4.16 5.51
C HIS A 85 22.70 -4.28 7.03
N ASP A 86 23.31 -5.25 7.64
CA ASP A 86 23.31 -5.34 9.11
C ASP A 86 24.44 -4.59 9.79
N ARG A 87 25.56 -4.35 9.09
CA ARG A 87 26.64 -3.44 9.54
C ARG A 87 27.14 -2.62 8.36
N LEU A 88 26.60 -1.42 8.22
CA LEU A 88 27.12 -0.46 7.25
C LEU A 88 28.56 -0.08 7.61
N VAL A 89 29.44 -0.22 6.63
CA VAL A 89 30.85 0.16 6.75
C VAL A 89 30.96 1.67 6.87
N GLU A 90 31.80 2.15 7.77
CA GLU A 90 32.18 3.55 7.83
C GLU A 90 33.28 3.82 6.83
N LEU A 91 33.07 4.80 5.94
CA LEU A 91 33.99 5.18 4.90
C LEU A 91 34.49 6.61 5.16
N ASP A 92 35.74 6.73 5.53
CA ASP A 92 36.40 8.00 5.76
C ASP A 92 36.92 8.61 4.45
N ILE A 93 36.41 9.80 4.14
CA ILE A 93 36.85 10.58 2.98
C ILE A 93 37.94 11.53 3.40
N PRO A 94 39.04 11.68 2.61
CA PRO A 94 40.09 12.65 2.90
C PRO A 94 39.53 14.06 3.12
N LEU A 95 39.98 14.77 4.12
CA LEU A 95 39.50 16.11 4.53
C LEU A 95 39.50 17.15 3.39
N SER A 96 40.40 17.00 2.42
CA SER A 96 40.54 17.89 1.26
C SER A 96 39.54 17.58 0.14
N LYS A 97 38.73 16.54 0.26
CA LYS A 97 37.81 16.07 -0.77
C LYS A 97 36.37 16.01 -0.28
N THR A 98 35.44 16.25 -1.18
CA THR A 98 34.01 16.12 -0.93
C THR A 98 33.37 15.22 -1.99
N ILE A 99 32.29 14.54 -1.63
CA ILE A 99 31.51 13.69 -2.52
C ILE A 99 30.24 14.43 -2.89
N GLU A 100 29.95 14.46 -4.20
CA GLU A 100 28.78 15.14 -4.74
C GLU A 100 27.51 14.28 -4.58
N CYS A 101 26.55 14.78 -3.82
CA CYS A 101 25.23 14.18 -3.69
C CYS A 101 24.35 14.54 -4.90
N VAL A 102 23.90 13.53 -5.62
CA VAL A 102 23.03 13.71 -6.82
C VAL A 102 21.55 13.54 -6.51
N ALA A 103 21.21 12.89 -5.40
CA ALA A 103 19.83 12.73 -4.95
C ALA A 103 19.73 12.64 -3.42
N GLY A 104 18.60 13.10 -2.84
CA GLY A 104 18.35 13.08 -1.38
C GLY A 104 18.67 14.38 -0.65
N ARG A 105 18.64 15.54 -1.33
CA ARG A 105 18.91 16.87 -0.74
C ARG A 105 18.14 17.11 0.56
N SER A 106 16.80 16.98 0.53
CA SER A 106 15.96 17.23 1.70
C SER A 106 16.34 16.36 2.91
N ILE A 107 16.88 15.15 2.66
CA ILE A 107 17.36 14.26 3.72
C ILE A 107 18.67 14.77 4.27
N LEU A 108 19.59 15.18 3.39
CA LEU A 108 20.88 15.69 3.81
C LEU A 108 20.73 16.98 4.62
N GLU A 109 19.84 17.89 4.19
CA GLU A 109 19.52 19.11 4.92
C GLU A 109 18.89 18.80 6.28
N ALA A 110 17.90 17.90 6.32
CA ALA A 110 17.27 17.45 7.55
C ALA A 110 18.28 16.75 8.50
N ALA A 111 19.20 15.93 7.97
CA ALA A 111 20.23 15.28 8.75
C ALA A 111 21.20 16.28 9.37
N LYS A 112 21.57 17.34 8.64
CA LYS A 112 22.39 18.45 9.16
C LYS A 112 21.69 19.22 10.27
N GLU A 113 20.36 19.47 10.14
CA GLU A 113 19.55 20.13 11.18
C GLU A 113 19.47 19.31 12.48
N THR A 114 19.54 17.97 12.39
CA THR A 114 19.46 17.07 13.54
C THR A 114 20.80 16.77 14.21
N ASN A 115 21.86 17.53 13.90
CA ASN A 115 23.21 17.39 14.44
C ASN A 115 23.78 15.97 14.35
N LYS A 116 23.46 15.24 13.29
CA LYS A 116 24.06 13.92 13.03
C LYS A 116 25.46 14.11 12.45
N GLU A 117 26.40 13.29 12.87
CA GLU A 117 27.78 13.35 12.37
C GLU A 117 27.94 12.66 11.03
N TRP A 118 27.18 11.61 10.77
CA TRP A 118 27.28 10.76 9.58
C TRP A 118 25.91 10.39 9.01
N TRP A 119 25.93 10.02 7.74
CA TRP A 119 24.74 9.55 7.05
C TRP A 119 25.00 8.35 6.17
N VAL A 120 23.91 7.64 5.78
CA VAL A 120 23.98 6.50 4.87
C VAL A 120 23.97 6.99 3.43
N VAL A 121 24.99 6.63 2.68
CA VAL A 121 25.20 7.07 1.30
C VAL A 121 25.30 5.85 0.39
N LYS A 122 24.52 5.85 -0.68
CA LYS A 122 24.71 4.93 -1.82
C LYS A 122 25.67 5.56 -2.80
N LEU A 123 26.77 4.89 -3.05
CA LEU A 123 27.84 5.34 -3.91
C LEU A 123 27.68 4.82 -5.33
N TYR A 124 27.85 5.69 -6.29
CA TYR A 124 27.84 5.39 -7.72
C TYR A 124 29.12 5.92 -8.36
N SER A 125 29.71 5.13 -9.27
CA SER A 125 30.89 5.60 -10.01
C SER A 125 30.56 6.82 -10.86
N ARG A 126 31.47 7.81 -10.88
CA ARG A 126 31.38 8.94 -11.80
C ARG A 126 31.60 8.51 -13.25
N LYS A 127 32.37 7.45 -13.48
CA LYS A 127 32.63 6.89 -14.80
C LYS A 127 31.35 6.33 -15.41
N GLY A 128 30.92 6.90 -16.54
CA GLY A 128 29.67 6.54 -17.22
C GLY A 128 28.41 7.22 -16.68
N MET A 129 28.53 8.12 -15.68
CA MET A 129 27.42 8.93 -15.19
C MET A 129 27.08 10.02 -16.21
N ASN A 130 25.82 10.07 -16.63
CA ASN A 130 25.28 11.11 -17.51
C ASN A 130 24.04 11.76 -16.87
N GLU A 131 23.55 12.84 -17.46
CA GLU A 131 22.40 13.58 -16.94
C GLU A 131 21.14 12.69 -16.80
N SER A 132 20.91 11.79 -17.76
CA SER A 132 19.81 10.83 -17.72
C SER A 132 19.94 9.88 -16.52
N SER A 133 21.17 9.42 -16.21
CA SER A 133 21.45 8.60 -15.02
C SER A 133 21.20 9.37 -13.71
N VAL A 134 21.60 10.63 -13.66
CA VAL A 134 21.34 11.52 -12.51
C VAL A 134 19.84 11.75 -12.32
N GLN A 135 19.11 12.05 -13.40
CA GLN A 135 17.66 12.23 -13.34
C GLN A 135 16.95 10.96 -12.89
N ARG A 136 17.41 9.79 -13.35
CA ARG A 136 16.89 8.50 -12.89
C ARG A 136 17.10 8.30 -11.40
N LEU A 137 18.29 8.54 -10.87
CA LEU A 137 18.59 8.45 -9.44
C LEU A 137 17.76 9.46 -8.62
N ARG A 138 17.54 10.68 -9.14
CA ARG A 138 16.66 11.68 -8.53
C ARG A 138 15.21 11.19 -8.50
N ALA A 139 14.71 10.64 -9.60
CA ALA A 139 13.35 10.09 -9.69
C ALA A 139 13.17 8.90 -8.76
N GLU A 140 14.12 7.95 -8.71
CA GLU A 140 14.09 6.82 -7.78
C GLU A 140 14.10 7.29 -6.33
N ASN A 141 14.87 8.34 -6.02
CA ASN A 141 14.97 8.90 -4.69
C ASN A 141 13.72 9.69 -4.30
N ASN A 142 13.12 10.47 -5.22
CA ASN A 142 11.90 11.25 -4.98
C ASN A 142 10.65 10.38 -4.94
N ASN A 143 10.58 9.35 -5.78
CA ASN A 143 9.48 8.39 -5.85
C ASN A 143 9.59 7.28 -4.79
N SER A 144 10.70 7.26 -4.04
CA SER A 144 10.85 6.39 -2.89
C SER A 144 9.89 6.88 -1.79
N PRO A 145 8.77 6.20 -1.52
CA PRO A 145 7.83 6.60 -0.46
C PRO A 145 8.44 6.31 0.90
N ARG A 146 9.38 7.16 1.30
CA ARG A 146 10.17 7.03 2.53
C ARG A 146 9.30 7.23 3.76
N ASP A 147 8.31 8.11 3.61
CA ASP A 147 7.41 8.55 4.65
C ASP A 147 5.98 8.16 4.32
N SER A 148 5.76 6.95 3.81
CA SER A 148 4.39 6.55 3.62
C SER A 148 3.69 6.57 4.98
N LEU A 149 2.53 7.17 5.02
CA LEU A 149 1.69 7.25 6.21
C LEU A 149 1.51 5.86 6.86
N GLY A 150 1.42 4.82 6.03
CA GLY A 150 1.33 3.45 6.49
C GLY A 150 2.56 2.99 7.25
N TRP A 151 3.77 3.37 6.80
CA TRP A 151 4.99 3.03 7.54
C TRP A 151 5.03 3.72 8.91
N ILE A 152 4.66 5.00 8.99
CA ILE A 152 4.56 5.72 10.27
C ILE A 152 3.54 5.03 11.19
N PHE A 153 2.37 4.66 10.68
CA PHE A 153 1.36 3.91 11.44
C PHE A 153 1.92 2.58 11.96
N ARG A 154 2.68 1.87 11.12
CA ARG A 154 3.35 0.64 11.53
C ARG A 154 4.32 0.89 12.69
N GLN A 155 5.14 1.95 12.65
CA GLN A 155 6.05 2.28 13.74
C GLN A 155 5.30 2.58 15.04
N ILE A 156 4.21 3.36 14.98
CA ILE A 156 3.37 3.64 16.15
C ILE A 156 2.80 2.35 16.75
N LEU A 157 2.30 1.44 15.91
CA LEU A 157 1.75 0.16 16.38
C LEU A 157 2.82 -0.73 17.01
N ILE A 158 4.03 -0.75 16.46
CA ILE A 158 5.17 -1.48 17.02
C ILE A 158 5.58 -0.89 18.37
N SER A 159 5.80 0.44 18.46
CA SER A 159 6.15 1.13 19.71
C SER A 159 5.10 0.86 20.79
N LYS A 160 3.82 0.91 20.42
CA LYS A 160 2.72 0.59 21.34
C LYS A 160 2.76 -0.86 21.82
N SER A 161 3.07 -1.82 20.94
CA SER A 161 3.21 -3.24 21.33
C SER A 161 4.40 -3.49 22.24
N GLN A 162 5.46 -2.72 22.08
CA GLN A 162 6.68 -2.72 22.91
C GLN A 162 6.54 -1.91 24.18
N LYS A 163 5.42 -1.20 24.38
CA LYS A 163 5.15 -0.27 25.50
C LYS A 163 6.15 0.89 25.59
N ASP A 164 6.78 1.25 24.46
CA ASP A 164 7.63 2.42 24.35
C ASP A 164 6.79 3.67 24.07
N GLN A 165 6.34 4.30 25.14
CA GLN A 165 5.47 5.48 25.08
C GLN A 165 6.17 6.68 24.46
N THR A 166 7.48 6.85 24.73
CA THR A 166 8.28 7.97 24.21
C THR A 166 8.35 7.90 22.69
N LEU A 167 8.66 6.74 22.14
CA LEU A 167 8.74 6.52 20.70
C LEU A 167 7.36 6.57 20.03
N GLU A 168 6.30 6.07 20.71
CA GLU A 168 4.93 6.18 20.22
C GLU A 168 4.48 7.64 20.08
N GLU A 169 4.70 8.46 21.10
CA GLU A 169 4.33 9.89 21.08
C GLU A 169 5.12 10.67 20.04
N HIS A 170 6.41 10.34 19.90
CA HIS A 170 7.22 10.95 18.89
C HIS A 170 6.68 10.67 17.47
N TRP A 171 6.41 9.42 17.11
CA TRP A 171 5.81 9.09 15.82
C TRP A 171 4.44 9.75 15.61
N LYS A 172 3.63 9.87 16.66
CA LYS A 172 2.37 10.60 16.63
C LYS A 172 2.57 12.10 16.37
N SER A 173 3.67 12.70 16.86
CA SER A 173 3.96 14.12 16.65
C SER A 173 4.19 14.50 15.20
N VAL A 174 4.67 13.56 14.39
CA VAL A 174 4.89 13.70 12.93
C VAL A 174 3.58 13.78 12.15
N LEU A 175 2.48 13.26 12.73
CA LEU A 175 1.19 13.17 12.08
C LEU A 175 0.40 14.47 12.19
N SER A 176 -0.24 14.89 11.11
CA SER A 176 -1.26 15.94 11.11
C SER A 176 -2.51 15.51 11.90
N LYS A 177 -3.38 16.46 12.24
CA LYS A 177 -4.65 16.18 12.92
C LYS A 177 -5.53 15.19 12.15
N HIS A 178 -5.53 15.28 10.83
CA HIS A 178 -6.26 14.36 9.96
C HIS A 178 -5.68 12.94 10.01
N GLU A 179 -4.35 12.82 9.89
CA GLU A 179 -3.65 11.53 9.92
C GLU A 179 -3.80 10.82 11.28
N ARG A 180 -3.80 11.58 12.38
CA ARG A 180 -4.09 11.04 13.74
C ARG A 180 -5.49 10.43 13.83
N ARG A 181 -6.50 11.06 13.20
CA ARG A 181 -7.85 10.48 13.12
C ARG A 181 -7.84 9.17 12.31
N CYS A 182 -7.09 9.12 11.21
CA CYS A 182 -6.94 7.87 10.44
C CYS A 182 -6.28 6.77 11.30
N LEU A 183 -5.25 7.11 12.07
CA LEU A 183 -4.58 6.18 12.98
C LEU A 183 -5.55 5.55 14.00
N THR A 184 -6.50 6.31 14.54
CA THR A 184 -7.46 5.82 15.53
C THR A 184 -8.24 4.60 15.02
N TYR A 185 -8.57 4.54 13.72
CA TYR A 185 -9.28 3.39 13.15
C TYR A 185 -8.45 2.10 13.15
N VAL A 186 -7.13 2.23 13.02
CA VAL A 186 -6.20 1.08 13.04
C VAL A 186 -5.89 0.65 14.48
N THR A 187 -5.82 1.60 15.40
CA THR A 187 -5.37 1.34 16.79
C THR A 187 -6.47 0.96 17.77
N SER A 188 -7.69 1.43 17.54
CA SER A 188 -8.84 1.22 18.45
C SER A 188 -10.12 0.80 17.73
N GLY A 189 -10.08 0.63 16.40
CA GLY A 189 -11.21 0.12 15.62
C GLY A 189 -11.46 -1.38 15.82
N LYS A 190 -12.58 -1.86 15.29
CA LYS A 190 -12.96 -3.29 15.34
C LYS A 190 -11.97 -4.23 14.65
N LEU A 191 -11.13 -3.71 13.73
CA LEU A 191 -10.13 -4.47 12.97
C LEU A 191 -8.70 -4.32 13.53
N ARG A 192 -8.58 -3.86 14.79
CA ARG A 192 -7.28 -3.62 15.43
C ARG A 192 -6.39 -4.86 15.44
N ASN A 193 -6.95 -6.00 15.82
CA ASN A 193 -6.19 -7.24 15.97
C ASN A 193 -5.65 -7.73 14.63
N GLU A 194 -6.44 -7.61 13.57
CA GLU A 194 -6.07 -7.98 12.21
C GLU A 194 -4.95 -7.09 11.68
N PHE A 195 -5.06 -5.77 11.86
CA PHE A 195 -3.97 -4.86 11.51
C PHE A 195 -2.70 -5.16 12.31
N GLN A 196 -2.84 -5.48 13.60
CA GLN A 196 -1.69 -5.83 14.45
C GLN A 196 -1.00 -7.12 13.96
N ALA A 197 -1.76 -8.13 13.54
CA ALA A 197 -1.22 -9.36 12.99
C ALA A 197 -0.42 -9.12 11.68
N LEU A 198 -0.82 -8.14 10.87
CA LEU A 198 -0.14 -7.77 9.62
C LEU A 198 1.15 -6.97 9.83
N LEU A 199 1.50 -6.57 11.05
CA LEU A 199 2.76 -5.85 11.34
C LEU A 199 4.00 -6.67 10.99
N VAL A 200 3.88 -7.99 10.99
CA VAL A 200 4.99 -8.90 10.64
C VAL A 200 5.46 -8.74 9.19
N ILE A 201 4.61 -8.22 8.29
CA ILE A 201 4.89 -8.02 6.86
C ILE A 201 5.10 -6.52 6.58
N PRO A 202 6.35 -6.01 6.62
CA PRO A 202 6.62 -4.58 6.49
C PRO A 202 6.14 -3.98 5.17
N GLY A 203 6.26 -4.74 4.08
CA GLY A 203 5.95 -4.29 2.73
C GLY A 203 4.49 -3.88 2.54
N LEU A 204 3.55 -4.51 3.24
CA LEU A 204 2.13 -4.20 3.14
C LEU A 204 1.78 -2.75 3.54
N TRP A 205 2.57 -2.15 4.42
CA TRP A 205 2.28 -0.85 5.00
C TRP A 205 2.71 0.35 4.15
N HIS A 206 3.61 0.14 3.18
CA HIS A 206 4.23 1.26 2.44
C HIS A 206 3.35 1.90 1.37
N GLN A 207 2.56 1.13 0.64
CA GLN A 207 1.76 1.63 -0.49
C GLN A 207 0.28 1.83 -0.16
N THR A 208 -0.09 1.61 1.08
CA THR A 208 -1.47 1.67 1.50
C THR A 208 -1.99 3.11 1.54
N PRO A 209 -3.15 3.41 0.96
CA PRO A 209 -3.70 4.77 0.87
C PRO A 209 -4.34 5.21 2.20
N PHE A 210 -3.60 5.10 3.31
CA PHE A 210 -4.07 5.47 4.65
C PHE A 210 -4.52 6.94 4.76
N GLY A 211 -3.99 7.85 3.95
CA GLY A 211 -4.47 9.23 3.89
C GLY A 211 -5.93 9.38 3.46
N ASN A 212 -6.45 8.40 2.72
CA ASN A 212 -7.86 8.31 2.35
C ASN A 212 -8.70 7.52 3.36
N MET A 213 -8.06 6.92 4.38
CA MET A 213 -8.69 6.04 5.36
C MET A 213 -9.87 6.72 6.07
N HIS A 214 -9.74 8.00 6.40
CA HIS A 214 -10.84 8.77 6.98
C HIS A 214 -12.07 8.81 6.06
N LYS A 215 -11.88 8.96 4.75
CA LYS A 215 -13.00 8.93 3.79
C LYS A 215 -13.57 7.53 3.61
N ILE A 216 -12.74 6.52 3.76
CA ILE A 216 -13.11 5.11 3.60
C ILE A 216 -13.71 4.57 4.91
N MET A 217 -13.10 4.85 6.06
CA MET A 217 -13.49 4.29 7.37
C MET A 217 -14.50 5.18 8.12
N ALA A 218 -14.37 6.51 8.10
CA ALA A 218 -15.26 7.39 8.87
C ALA A 218 -16.68 7.50 8.32
N MET A 219 -16.86 7.38 7.00
CA MET A 219 -18.19 7.48 6.38
C MET A 219 -18.66 6.21 5.69
N LYS A 220 -17.77 5.28 5.39
CA LYS A 220 -18.08 4.25 4.41
C LYS A 220 -17.64 2.85 4.79
N CYS A 221 -16.55 2.63 5.49
CA CYS A 221 -16.27 1.30 6.02
C CYS A 221 -17.16 0.96 7.22
N VAL A 222 -17.47 1.92 8.07
CA VAL A 222 -18.52 1.70 9.07
C VAL A 222 -19.85 1.46 8.38
N GLU A 223 -20.12 2.07 7.24
CA GLU A 223 -21.31 1.81 6.44
C GLU A 223 -21.19 0.52 5.62
N VAL A 224 -20.06 0.21 4.99
CA VAL A 224 -19.84 -1.07 4.31
C VAL A 224 -19.77 -2.20 5.33
N VAL A 225 -19.09 -2.02 6.44
CA VAL A 225 -19.06 -2.96 7.57
C VAL A 225 -20.43 -3.04 8.28
N ARG A 226 -21.21 -1.96 8.35
CA ARG A 226 -22.62 -2.00 8.75
C ARG A 226 -23.52 -2.63 7.67
N LEU A 227 -23.18 -2.45 6.39
CA LEU A 227 -23.94 -2.97 5.25
C LEU A 227 -23.84 -4.48 5.12
N THR A 228 -22.64 -5.02 5.33
CA THR A 228 -22.37 -6.45 5.12
C THR A 228 -22.58 -7.28 6.39
N SER A 229 -22.99 -6.69 7.52
CA SER A 229 -22.97 -7.27 8.89
C SER A 229 -21.56 -7.72 9.33
N THR A 230 -20.51 -7.29 8.65
CA THR A 230 -19.29 -8.06 8.63
C THR A 230 -18.06 -7.20 8.94
N ALA A 231 -17.97 -6.77 10.20
CA ALA A 231 -16.65 -6.82 10.82
C ALA A 231 -15.98 -8.18 10.50
N GLN A 232 -16.72 -9.26 10.40
CA GLN A 232 -16.27 -10.58 9.99
C GLN A 232 -15.71 -10.65 8.55
N GLU A 233 -16.34 -10.07 7.52
CA GLU A 233 -15.79 -10.15 6.15
C GLU A 233 -14.55 -9.27 5.98
N SER A 234 -14.53 -8.08 6.59
CA SER A 234 -13.32 -7.24 6.59
C SER A 234 -12.20 -7.87 7.41
N SER A 235 -12.51 -8.48 8.56
CA SER A 235 -11.59 -9.27 9.36
C SER A 235 -11.09 -10.47 8.56
N HIS A 236 -12.00 -11.22 7.94
CA HIS A 236 -11.66 -12.36 7.08
C HIS A 236 -10.76 -11.96 5.90
N TYR A 237 -10.99 -10.80 5.28
CA TYR A 237 -10.13 -10.30 4.20
C TYR A 237 -8.71 -10.04 4.70
N LEU A 238 -8.55 -9.34 5.82
CA LEU A 238 -7.25 -9.06 6.42
C LEU A 238 -6.53 -10.34 6.88
N ASP A 239 -7.27 -11.26 7.51
CA ASP A 239 -6.77 -12.59 7.86
C ASP A 239 -6.34 -13.40 6.63
N GLN A 240 -7.08 -13.28 5.53
CA GLN A 240 -6.74 -13.94 4.28
C GLN A 240 -5.43 -13.39 3.70
N ILE A 241 -5.18 -12.06 3.78
CA ILE A 241 -3.89 -11.49 3.40
C ILE A 241 -2.77 -12.18 4.19
N LEU A 242 -2.89 -12.23 5.51
CA LEU A 242 -1.88 -12.87 6.36
C LEU A 242 -1.65 -14.35 6.00
N ARG A 243 -2.73 -15.11 5.84
CA ARG A 243 -2.66 -16.54 5.49
C ARG A 243 -1.98 -16.78 4.14
N ILE A 244 -2.28 -15.95 3.14
CA ILE A 244 -1.69 -16.06 1.80
C ILE A 244 -0.19 -15.81 1.88
N PHE A 245 0.25 -14.73 2.49
CA PHE A 245 1.67 -14.42 2.62
C PHE A 245 2.42 -15.44 3.50
N THR A 246 1.80 -15.93 4.56
CA THR A 246 2.34 -17.04 5.38
C THR A 246 2.48 -18.32 4.56
N GLY A 247 1.52 -18.61 3.69
CA GLY A 247 1.58 -19.73 2.75
C GLY A 247 2.73 -19.60 1.74
N PHE A 248 3.01 -18.39 1.25
CA PHE A 248 4.13 -18.16 0.33
C PHE A 248 5.49 -18.41 0.97
N VAL A 249 5.66 -18.15 2.25
CA VAL A 249 6.90 -18.45 2.98
C VAL A 249 6.92 -19.86 3.59
N ARG A 250 5.92 -20.71 3.28
CA ARG A 250 5.79 -22.09 3.74
C ARG A 250 6.04 -22.27 5.25
N GLY A 251 5.49 -21.37 6.05
CA GLY A 251 5.61 -21.39 7.51
C GLY A 251 6.93 -20.85 8.07
N GLN A 252 7.88 -20.45 7.24
CA GLN A 252 9.11 -19.77 7.68
C GLN A 252 8.81 -18.31 8.06
N LEU A 253 8.20 -18.10 9.23
CA LEU A 253 7.68 -16.80 9.65
C LEU A 253 8.72 -15.68 9.65
N GLN A 254 9.99 -16.01 9.80
CA GLN A 254 11.09 -15.04 9.73
C GLN A 254 11.17 -14.36 8.35
N LEU A 255 10.85 -15.09 7.27
CA LEU A 255 10.85 -14.54 5.91
C LEU A 255 9.74 -13.51 5.67
N LEU A 256 8.66 -13.50 6.46
CA LEU A 256 7.63 -12.47 6.37
C LEU A 256 8.21 -11.07 6.61
N ARG A 257 9.24 -10.96 7.44
CA ARG A 257 9.94 -9.69 7.73
C ARG A 257 10.77 -9.20 6.54
N ASN A 258 11.16 -10.10 5.64
CA ASN A 258 11.93 -9.78 4.43
C ASN A 258 11.01 -9.38 3.26
N ILE A 259 9.70 -9.57 3.39
CA ILE A 259 8.73 -9.12 2.38
C ILE A 259 8.64 -7.59 2.45
N ASP A 260 9.45 -6.96 1.63
CA ASP A 260 9.54 -5.52 1.53
C ASP A 260 8.47 -4.92 0.60
N ARG A 261 8.47 -3.60 0.47
CA ARG A 261 7.51 -2.86 -0.38
C ARG A 261 7.61 -3.24 -1.86
N TYR A 262 8.80 -3.55 -2.35
CA TYR A 262 9.00 -3.90 -3.76
C TYR A 262 8.43 -5.28 -4.05
N THR A 263 8.62 -6.21 -3.11
CA THR A 263 8.04 -7.54 -3.17
C THR A 263 6.51 -7.48 -3.15
N VAL A 264 5.91 -6.69 -2.25
CA VAL A 264 4.45 -6.52 -2.22
C VAL A 264 3.93 -5.88 -3.50
N ALA A 265 4.57 -4.80 -3.98
CA ALA A 265 4.17 -4.11 -5.21
C ALA A 265 4.27 -5.02 -6.45
N ALA A 266 5.27 -5.89 -6.49
CA ALA A 266 5.43 -6.85 -7.59
C ALA A 266 4.35 -7.94 -7.58
N LEU A 267 3.84 -8.32 -6.40
CA LEU A 267 2.85 -9.37 -6.22
C LEU A 267 1.40 -8.87 -6.31
N GLU A 268 1.15 -7.63 -5.83
CA GLU A 268 -0.18 -7.05 -5.68
C GLU A 268 -1.02 -7.15 -6.96
N GLY A 269 -2.20 -7.72 -6.84
CA GLY A 269 -3.17 -7.83 -7.94
C GLY A 269 -2.81 -8.86 -9.02
N LYS A 270 -1.63 -9.48 -8.97
CA LYS A 270 -1.21 -10.52 -9.91
C LYS A 270 -1.79 -11.89 -9.59
N CYS A 271 -1.82 -12.74 -10.61
CA CYS A 271 -2.29 -14.13 -10.51
C CYS A 271 -1.28 -15.10 -11.20
N PRO A 272 -0.06 -15.29 -10.66
CA PRO A 272 0.99 -16.02 -11.33
C PRO A 272 0.67 -17.49 -11.58
N GLY A 273 -0.23 -18.07 -10.77
CA GLY A 273 -0.70 -19.46 -10.95
C GLY A 273 -1.60 -19.68 -12.18
N LEU A 274 -2.14 -18.61 -12.77
CA LEU A 274 -2.98 -18.65 -13.97
C LEU A 274 -2.40 -17.84 -15.13
N SER A 275 -1.61 -16.79 -14.85
CA SER A 275 -1.05 -15.86 -15.82
C SER A 275 0.44 -16.15 -16.06
N LYS A 276 0.77 -16.67 -17.24
CA LYS A 276 2.17 -16.83 -17.67
C LYS A 276 2.92 -15.49 -17.72
N HIS A 277 2.23 -14.39 -18.02
CA HIS A 277 2.81 -13.04 -18.04
C HIS A 277 3.23 -12.62 -16.64
N ASP A 278 2.33 -12.73 -15.65
CA ASP A 278 2.62 -12.38 -14.26
C ASP A 278 3.77 -13.20 -13.70
N ARG A 279 3.80 -14.52 -14.03
CA ARG A 279 4.88 -15.41 -13.64
C ARG A 279 6.24 -14.93 -14.14
N ARG A 280 6.36 -14.63 -15.45
CA ARG A 280 7.61 -14.14 -16.06
C ARG A 280 8.09 -12.82 -15.45
N GLN A 281 7.16 -11.94 -15.05
CA GLN A 281 7.52 -10.67 -14.41
C GLN A 281 8.14 -10.85 -13.02
N LEU A 282 7.90 -11.97 -12.35
CA LEU A 282 8.41 -12.25 -11.01
C LEU A 282 9.71 -13.06 -11.02
N GLU A 283 9.96 -13.83 -12.06
CA GLU A 283 11.06 -14.80 -12.15
C GLU A 283 12.43 -14.12 -11.98
N SER A 284 12.83 -13.29 -12.92
CA SER A 284 14.13 -12.59 -12.87
C SER A 284 14.33 -11.70 -11.63
N PRO A 285 13.35 -10.91 -11.16
CA PRO A 285 13.54 -10.14 -9.94
C PRO A 285 13.71 -10.98 -8.66
N LEU A 286 13.12 -12.18 -8.59
CA LEU A 286 13.33 -13.10 -7.47
C LEU A 286 14.68 -13.79 -7.56
N GLU A 287 15.09 -14.28 -8.75
CA GLU A 287 16.40 -14.87 -8.97
C GLU A 287 17.54 -13.92 -8.59
N THR A 288 17.45 -12.66 -9.02
CA THR A 288 18.46 -11.63 -8.74
C THR A 288 18.43 -11.09 -7.29
N GLY A 289 17.47 -11.51 -6.46
CA GLY A 289 17.31 -11.01 -5.09
C GLY A 289 16.80 -9.56 -4.99
N ARG A 290 16.30 -8.99 -6.08
CA ARG A 290 15.62 -7.67 -6.08
C ARG A 290 14.29 -7.73 -5.32
N LEU A 291 13.63 -8.89 -5.34
CA LEU A 291 12.47 -9.19 -4.52
C LEU A 291 12.90 -10.18 -3.41
N LEU A 292 12.23 -10.06 -2.28
CA LEU A 292 12.52 -10.82 -1.07
C LEU A 292 14.00 -10.69 -0.65
N PRO A 293 14.51 -9.45 -0.46
CA PRO A 293 15.91 -9.21 -0.09
C PRO A 293 16.23 -9.90 1.25
N GLY A 294 17.47 -10.39 1.38
CA GLY A 294 17.93 -11.10 2.60
C GLY A 294 17.50 -12.57 2.70
N ALA A 295 16.72 -13.09 1.74
CA ALA A 295 16.44 -14.52 1.63
C ALA A 295 17.53 -15.24 0.83
N SER A 296 17.81 -16.51 1.16
CA SER A 296 18.70 -17.36 0.35
C SER A 296 18.08 -17.66 -1.03
N SER A 297 18.92 -18.12 -1.98
CA SER A 297 18.42 -18.52 -3.32
C SER A 297 17.38 -19.63 -3.22
N GLU A 298 17.59 -20.60 -2.34
CA GLU A 298 16.63 -21.68 -2.08
C GLU A 298 15.31 -21.17 -1.53
N GLN A 299 15.37 -20.24 -0.57
CA GLN A 299 14.19 -19.62 0.01
C GLN A 299 13.39 -18.81 -1.02
N ARG A 300 14.08 -18.08 -1.90
CA ARG A 300 13.45 -17.34 -3.00
C ARG A 300 12.79 -18.29 -4.01
N GLN A 301 13.44 -19.43 -4.32
CA GLN A 301 12.85 -20.44 -5.20
C GLN A 301 11.58 -21.06 -4.59
N LEU A 302 11.63 -21.45 -3.32
CA LEU A 302 10.46 -21.99 -2.60
C LEU A 302 9.31 -20.97 -2.54
N PHE A 303 9.62 -19.69 -2.34
CA PHE A 303 8.67 -18.60 -2.38
C PHE A 303 8.05 -18.43 -3.78
N PHE A 304 8.88 -18.43 -4.83
CA PHE A 304 8.42 -18.36 -6.22
C PHE A 304 7.47 -19.49 -6.58
N ASP A 305 7.82 -20.73 -6.22
CA ASP A 305 6.99 -21.90 -6.47
C ASP A 305 5.63 -21.79 -5.75
N ALA A 306 5.62 -21.33 -4.50
CA ALA A 306 4.40 -21.13 -3.73
C ALA A 306 3.51 -20.05 -4.36
N VAL A 307 4.10 -18.95 -4.80
CA VAL A 307 3.41 -17.84 -5.49
C VAL A 307 2.85 -18.31 -6.85
N CYS A 308 3.62 -19.10 -7.62
CA CYS A 308 3.19 -19.65 -8.92
C CYS A 308 2.11 -20.74 -8.81
N ASN A 309 1.94 -21.35 -7.65
CA ASN A 309 0.86 -22.29 -7.38
C ASN A 309 -0.42 -21.61 -6.90
N PHE A 310 -0.38 -20.32 -6.58
CA PHE A 310 -1.54 -19.58 -6.11
C PHE A 310 -2.40 -19.11 -7.29
N LYS A 311 -3.60 -19.68 -7.42
CA LYS A 311 -4.54 -19.48 -8.56
C LYS A 311 -5.56 -18.36 -8.36
N ARG A 312 -5.27 -17.40 -7.47
CA ARG A 312 -6.12 -16.23 -7.23
C ARG A 312 -5.31 -14.95 -7.35
N ARG A 313 -5.97 -13.81 -7.44
CA ARG A 313 -5.29 -12.52 -7.32
C ARG A 313 -4.70 -12.37 -5.93
N ILE A 314 -3.44 -11.96 -5.86
CA ILE A 314 -2.73 -11.76 -4.61
C ILE A 314 -3.22 -10.46 -3.98
N PRO A 315 -3.85 -10.51 -2.80
CA PRO A 315 -4.35 -9.31 -2.12
C PRO A 315 -3.23 -8.62 -1.34
N SER A 316 -3.49 -7.34 -0.99
CA SER A 316 -2.64 -6.53 -0.14
C SER A 316 -3.50 -5.59 0.71
N LEU A 317 -2.91 -4.80 1.60
CA LEU A 317 -3.63 -3.71 2.27
C LEU A 317 -4.14 -2.66 1.27
N SER A 318 -3.39 -2.40 0.20
CA SER A 318 -3.81 -1.46 -0.84
C SER A 318 -5.06 -1.98 -1.56
N THR A 319 -5.08 -3.26 -1.97
CA THR A 319 -6.27 -3.86 -2.58
C THR A 319 -7.46 -3.86 -1.62
N PHE A 320 -7.25 -4.17 -0.34
CA PHE A 320 -8.30 -4.08 0.68
C PHE A 320 -8.95 -2.69 0.71
N PHE A 321 -8.16 -1.63 0.80
CA PHE A 321 -8.70 -0.26 0.84
C PHE A 321 -9.37 0.17 -0.48
N ASN A 322 -8.83 -0.27 -1.62
CA ASN A 322 -9.41 0.00 -2.93
C ASN A 322 -10.77 -0.68 -3.07
N ASP A 323 -10.88 -1.95 -2.69
CA ASP A 323 -12.11 -2.71 -2.70
C ASP A 323 -13.16 -2.12 -1.76
N MET A 324 -12.77 -1.72 -0.54
CA MET A 324 -13.64 -1.02 0.40
C MET A 324 -14.13 0.33 -0.17
N SER A 325 -13.26 1.08 -0.85
CA SER A 325 -13.65 2.33 -1.52
C SER A 325 -14.66 2.11 -2.63
N TYR A 326 -14.46 1.06 -3.42
CA TYR A 326 -15.37 0.65 -4.49
C TYR A 326 -16.73 0.23 -3.94
N LEU A 327 -16.76 -0.67 -2.97
CA LEU A 327 -17.99 -1.13 -2.32
C LEU A 327 -18.75 0.01 -1.62
N GLY A 328 -18.05 1.01 -1.10
CA GLY A 328 -18.70 2.20 -0.55
C GLY A 328 -19.53 3.01 -1.56
N GLY A 329 -19.19 2.93 -2.85
CA GLY A 329 -20.01 3.45 -3.96
C GLY A 329 -21.30 2.65 -4.11
N CYS A 330 -21.18 1.32 -4.22
CA CYS A 330 -22.30 0.41 -4.37
C CYS A 330 -23.28 0.51 -3.18
N ALA A 331 -22.74 0.60 -1.97
CA ALA A 331 -23.49 0.75 -0.75
C ALA A 331 -24.43 1.95 -0.75
N ARG A 332 -24.05 3.07 -1.36
CA ARG A 332 -24.92 4.25 -1.47
C ARG A 332 -26.18 3.97 -2.27
N TYR A 333 -26.04 3.26 -3.39
CA TYR A 333 -27.20 2.87 -4.18
C TYR A 333 -28.14 1.93 -3.41
N ILE A 334 -27.58 0.93 -2.73
CA ILE A 334 -28.38 -0.02 -1.94
C ILE A 334 -29.12 0.67 -0.79
N LYS A 335 -28.53 1.71 -0.19
CA LYS A 335 -29.18 2.49 0.88
C LYS A 335 -30.48 3.18 0.45
N HIS A 336 -30.63 3.51 -0.82
CA HIS A 336 -31.88 4.09 -1.31
C HIS A 336 -33.05 3.11 -1.32
N LEU A 337 -32.76 1.82 -1.26
CA LEU A 337 -33.81 0.78 -1.26
C LEU A 337 -34.43 0.58 0.13
N VAL A 338 -33.77 1.05 1.20
CA VAL A 338 -34.18 0.79 2.59
C VAL A 338 -34.01 2.01 3.47
N LYS A 339 -34.90 2.19 4.43
CA LYS A 339 -34.73 3.14 5.52
C LYS A 339 -33.80 2.51 6.57
N VAL A 340 -32.58 3.05 6.71
CA VAL A 340 -31.62 2.58 7.70
C VAL A 340 -31.74 3.45 8.95
N GLU A 341 -32.15 2.87 10.06
CA GLU A 341 -32.20 3.54 11.36
C GLU A 341 -30.81 3.70 11.99
N ARG A 342 -30.69 4.59 13.01
CA ARG A 342 -29.39 4.95 13.61
C ARG A 342 -28.59 3.76 14.09
N ASP A 343 -29.23 2.74 14.64
CA ASP A 343 -28.60 1.58 15.25
C ASP A 343 -28.68 0.29 14.42
N SER A 344 -29.26 0.39 13.21
CA SER A 344 -29.39 -0.74 12.30
C SER A 344 -28.34 -0.72 11.19
N THR A 345 -28.03 -1.89 10.66
CA THR A 345 -27.21 -2.07 9.47
C THR A 345 -28.08 -2.15 8.23
N VAL A 346 -27.52 -1.83 7.06
CA VAL A 346 -28.26 -2.03 5.79
C VAL A 346 -28.65 -3.50 5.61
N ARG A 347 -27.81 -4.46 6.02
CA ARG A 347 -28.20 -5.87 5.98
C ARG A 347 -29.42 -6.17 6.85
N GLN A 348 -29.45 -5.66 8.11
CA GLN A 348 -30.61 -5.83 8.97
C GLN A 348 -31.87 -5.19 8.37
N SER A 349 -31.75 -3.99 7.79
CA SER A 349 -32.85 -3.31 7.11
C SER A 349 -33.31 -4.08 5.86
N LEU A 350 -32.38 -4.63 5.07
CA LEU A 350 -32.70 -5.51 3.94
C LEU A 350 -33.36 -6.81 4.41
N ARG A 351 -32.87 -7.40 5.51
CA ARG A 351 -33.43 -8.64 6.08
C ARG A 351 -34.87 -8.43 6.53
N TYR A 352 -35.17 -7.27 7.11
CA TYR A 352 -36.52 -6.92 7.58
C TYR A 352 -37.54 -6.81 6.44
N ILE A 353 -37.11 -6.32 5.26
CA ILE A 353 -37.98 -6.15 4.08
C ILE A 353 -37.95 -7.35 3.11
N PHE A 354 -37.14 -8.38 3.42
CA PHE A 354 -37.01 -9.57 2.59
C PHE A 354 -38.16 -10.54 2.88
N GLN A 355 -38.86 -10.95 1.82
CA GLN A 355 -39.89 -11.97 1.83
C GLN A 355 -39.36 -13.19 1.06
N GLY A 356 -39.06 -14.25 1.77
CA GLY A 356 -38.65 -15.52 1.17
C GLY A 356 -39.82 -16.24 0.47
N ASP A 357 -39.49 -17.13 -0.44
CA ASP A 357 -40.46 -18.02 -1.05
C ASP A 357 -40.78 -19.19 -0.10
N GLU A 358 -42.02 -19.35 0.28
CA GLU A 358 -42.48 -20.45 1.16
C GLU A 358 -42.24 -21.85 0.54
N ASN A 359 -42.08 -21.93 -0.77
CA ASN A 359 -41.75 -23.15 -1.48
C ASN A 359 -40.26 -23.49 -1.49
N SER A 360 -39.49 -22.89 -0.58
CA SER A 360 -38.04 -23.11 -0.43
C SER A 360 -37.24 -22.90 -1.73
N ALA A 361 -37.58 -21.88 -2.50
CA ALA A 361 -36.89 -21.54 -3.73
C ALA A 361 -36.23 -20.16 -3.66
N CYS A 362 -34.99 -20.08 -4.11
CA CYS A 362 -34.28 -18.83 -4.28
C CYS A 362 -34.32 -18.37 -5.72
N VAL A 363 -34.56 -17.07 -5.94
CA VAL A 363 -34.52 -16.47 -7.27
C VAL A 363 -33.05 -16.09 -7.58
N ILE A 364 -32.53 -16.57 -8.71
CA ILE A 364 -31.21 -16.25 -9.22
C ILE A 364 -31.32 -15.54 -10.56
N GLN A 365 -30.67 -14.40 -10.69
CA GLN A 365 -30.54 -13.67 -11.93
C GLN A 365 -29.41 -14.28 -12.78
N SER A 366 -29.79 -14.84 -13.96
CA SER A 366 -28.82 -15.38 -14.93
C SER A 366 -28.37 -14.36 -15.96
N THR A 367 -29.26 -13.46 -16.36
CA THR A 367 -29.01 -12.33 -17.26
C THR A 367 -29.77 -11.11 -16.77
N ASP A 368 -29.57 -9.94 -17.38
CA ASP A 368 -30.27 -8.70 -16.97
C ASP A 368 -31.82 -8.81 -16.92
N LYS A 369 -32.40 -9.77 -17.62
CA LYS A 369 -33.84 -9.95 -17.70
C LYS A 369 -34.34 -11.32 -17.28
N ASN A 370 -33.46 -12.31 -17.16
CA ASN A 370 -33.85 -13.69 -16.88
C ASN A 370 -33.55 -14.08 -15.44
N PHE A 371 -34.56 -14.59 -14.76
CA PHE A 371 -34.48 -15.10 -13.39
C PHE A 371 -34.89 -16.57 -13.38
N HIS A 372 -34.18 -17.37 -12.60
CA HIS A 372 -34.47 -18.79 -12.40
C HIS A 372 -34.68 -19.07 -10.93
N LYS A 373 -35.52 -20.02 -10.61
CA LYS A 373 -35.69 -20.50 -9.25
C LYS A 373 -34.81 -21.71 -8.99
N LEU A 374 -34.06 -21.66 -7.87
CA LEU A 374 -33.27 -22.78 -7.39
C LEU A 374 -33.81 -23.21 -6.02
N PRO A 375 -33.88 -24.52 -5.74
CA PRO A 375 -34.28 -25.01 -4.42
C PRO A 375 -33.21 -24.63 -3.39
N VAL A 376 -33.62 -24.07 -2.27
CA VAL A 376 -32.77 -23.66 -1.15
C VAL A 376 -33.53 -23.94 0.14
N SER A 377 -32.86 -24.52 1.12
CA SER A 377 -33.53 -25.15 2.27
C SER A 377 -34.08 -24.17 3.28
N THR A 378 -33.54 -22.96 3.39
CA THR A 378 -33.94 -22.00 4.43
C THR A 378 -34.13 -20.58 3.91
N VAL A 379 -35.02 -19.82 4.56
CA VAL A 379 -35.25 -18.39 4.24
C VAL A 379 -33.97 -17.56 4.46
N GLU A 380 -33.10 -17.95 5.38
CA GLU A 380 -31.83 -17.24 5.63
C GLU A 380 -30.83 -17.45 4.47
N GLU A 381 -30.76 -18.65 3.91
CA GLU A 381 -29.95 -18.90 2.70
C GLU A 381 -30.53 -18.17 1.49
N GLN A 382 -31.86 -18.13 1.34
CA GLN A 382 -32.51 -17.33 0.29
C GLN A 382 -32.13 -15.86 0.42
N PHE A 383 -32.21 -15.30 1.62
CA PHE A 383 -31.80 -13.92 1.89
C PHE A 383 -30.33 -13.66 1.55
N ASP A 384 -29.42 -14.55 1.97
CA ASP A 384 -27.99 -14.40 1.69
C ASP A 384 -27.68 -14.42 0.19
N ILE A 385 -28.33 -15.30 -0.56
CA ILE A 385 -28.19 -15.37 -2.01
C ILE A 385 -28.80 -14.12 -2.67
N ALA A 386 -29.98 -13.70 -2.27
CA ALA A 386 -30.65 -12.51 -2.78
C ALA A 386 -29.83 -11.23 -2.52
N GLN A 387 -29.31 -11.08 -1.29
CA GLN A 387 -28.45 -9.96 -0.93
C GLN A 387 -27.18 -9.92 -1.77
N ARG A 388 -26.49 -11.06 -1.97
CA ARG A 388 -25.28 -11.12 -2.82
C ARG A 388 -25.58 -10.70 -4.26
N GLN A 389 -26.71 -11.11 -4.82
CA GLN A 389 -27.13 -10.71 -6.16
C GLN A 389 -27.42 -9.21 -6.25
N LEU A 390 -28.07 -8.65 -5.22
CA LEU A 390 -28.33 -7.21 -5.15
C LEU A 390 -27.00 -6.42 -5.14
N TRP A 391 -26.00 -6.89 -4.38
CA TRP A 391 -24.66 -6.31 -4.40
C TRP A 391 -23.99 -6.43 -5.77
N LEU A 392 -24.05 -7.59 -6.41
CA LEU A 392 -23.48 -7.80 -7.76
C LEU A 392 -24.17 -6.89 -8.81
N CYS A 393 -25.48 -6.67 -8.69
CA CYS A 393 -26.20 -5.72 -9.53
C CYS A 393 -25.71 -4.29 -9.28
N ALA A 394 -25.60 -3.85 -8.02
CA ALA A 394 -25.06 -2.54 -7.66
C ALA A 394 -23.63 -2.35 -8.16
N MET A 395 -22.77 -3.37 -8.06
CA MET A 395 -21.39 -3.34 -8.55
C MET A 395 -21.33 -3.15 -10.08
N ARG A 396 -22.15 -3.86 -10.82
CA ARG A 396 -22.19 -3.74 -12.29
C ARG A 396 -22.75 -2.39 -12.76
N LYS A 397 -23.78 -1.90 -12.10
CA LYS A 397 -24.50 -0.69 -12.54
C LYS A 397 -23.89 0.61 -12.01
N SER A 398 -23.28 0.62 -10.81
CA SER A 398 -22.64 1.83 -10.27
C SER A 398 -21.43 2.31 -11.08
N LEU A 399 -20.79 1.43 -11.85
CA LEU A 399 -19.69 1.79 -12.75
C LEU A 399 -20.18 2.59 -13.98
N ALA A 400 -21.43 2.43 -14.37
CA ALA A 400 -22.02 3.15 -15.49
C ALA A 400 -22.47 4.58 -15.13
N SER A 401 -22.40 4.95 -13.86
CA SER A 401 -22.80 6.30 -13.41
C SER A 401 -21.87 7.35 -13.99
N PRO A 402 -22.40 8.45 -14.56
CA PRO A 402 -21.61 9.48 -15.20
C PRO A 402 -20.63 10.12 -14.20
N VAL A 403 -19.38 10.15 -14.57
CA VAL A 403 -18.30 10.81 -13.81
C VAL A 403 -18.19 12.25 -14.28
N VAL A 404 -18.53 13.21 -13.42
CA VAL A 404 -18.32 14.62 -13.72
C VAL A 404 -16.91 15.02 -13.28
N PRO A 405 -15.99 15.35 -14.19
CA PRO A 405 -14.64 15.77 -13.82
C PRO A 405 -14.67 17.07 -13.01
N LYS A 406 -13.85 17.16 -11.96
CA LYS A 406 -13.75 18.36 -11.11
C LYS A 406 -13.05 19.53 -11.80
N SER A 407 -12.22 19.26 -12.80
CA SER A 407 -11.58 20.25 -13.67
C SER A 407 -11.23 19.60 -15.00
N GLN A 408 -11.22 20.41 -16.07
CA GLN A 408 -10.80 19.97 -17.41
C GLN A 408 -9.34 19.49 -17.50
N GLN A 409 -8.51 19.79 -16.50
CA GLN A 409 -7.10 19.40 -16.44
C GLN A 409 -6.83 18.08 -15.74
N ALA A 410 -7.84 17.44 -15.14
CA ALA A 410 -7.65 16.15 -14.48
C ALA A 410 -7.70 15.03 -15.52
N LEU A 411 -6.54 14.56 -15.97
CA LEU A 411 -6.39 13.37 -16.82
C LEU A 411 -6.97 12.09 -16.24
N LEU A 412 -7.15 12.04 -14.91
CA LEU A 412 -7.88 11.02 -14.18
C LEU A 412 -9.01 11.72 -13.41
N ALA A 413 -10.20 11.66 -13.96
CA ALA A 413 -11.38 12.22 -13.32
C ALA A 413 -11.64 11.54 -11.97
N LYS A 414 -11.32 12.23 -10.88
CA LYS A 414 -11.89 11.87 -9.58
C LYS A 414 -13.38 12.16 -9.66
N SER A 415 -14.20 11.12 -9.60
CA SER A 415 -15.65 11.30 -9.57
C SER A 415 -16.01 12.28 -8.45
N LYS A 416 -16.58 13.42 -8.79
CA LYS A 416 -17.52 14.06 -7.86
C LYS A 416 -18.52 12.97 -7.47
N ARG A 417 -19.07 13.03 -6.24
CA ARG A 417 -20.19 12.17 -5.85
C ARG A 417 -21.13 12.15 -7.04
N PRO A 418 -21.36 11.01 -7.71
CA PRO A 418 -22.33 10.96 -8.77
C PRO A 418 -23.64 11.45 -8.14
N SER A 419 -24.28 12.43 -8.74
CA SER A 419 -25.71 12.65 -8.51
C SER A 419 -26.30 11.28 -8.83
N GLU A 420 -27.01 10.73 -7.88
CA GLU A 420 -27.55 9.38 -7.94
C GLU A 420 -28.30 9.23 -9.26
N ASP A 421 -27.76 8.37 -10.11
CA ASP A 421 -28.36 8.14 -11.42
C ASP A 421 -29.69 7.43 -11.22
N ARG A 422 -30.77 8.12 -11.54
CA ARG A 422 -32.14 7.63 -11.38
C ARG A 422 -32.39 6.34 -12.15
N ILE A 423 -31.79 6.18 -13.33
CA ILE A 423 -31.90 4.97 -14.14
C ILE A 423 -31.30 3.78 -13.41
N THR A 424 -30.11 3.95 -12.85
CA THR A 424 -29.43 2.92 -12.05
C THR A 424 -30.26 2.56 -10.82
N LEU A 425 -30.84 3.54 -10.12
CA LEU A 425 -31.67 3.29 -8.95
C LEU A 425 -32.95 2.52 -9.32
N THR A 426 -33.63 2.90 -10.40
CA THR A 426 -34.80 2.16 -10.90
C THR A 426 -34.47 0.72 -11.27
N GLN A 427 -33.37 0.51 -11.99
CA GLN A 427 -32.95 -0.86 -12.36
C GLN A 427 -32.59 -1.70 -11.11
N LEU A 428 -31.94 -1.09 -10.12
CA LEU A 428 -31.61 -1.77 -8.87
C LEU A 428 -32.85 -2.09 -8.04
N ALA A 429 -33.87 -1.21 -8.04
CA ALA A 429 -35.12 -1.41 -7.36
C ALA A 429 -35.92 -2.56 -8.00
N LEU A 430 -36.00 -2.61 -9.33
CA LEU A 430 -36.68 -3.71 -10.08
C LEU A 430 -35.99 -5.06 -9.77
N VAL A 431 -34.66 -5.12 -9.76
CA VAL A 431 -33.93 -6.33 -9.39
C VAL A 431 -34.18 -6.69 -7.91
N ALA A 432 -34.22 -5.72 -7.02
CA ALA A 432 -34.52 -5.96 -5.61
C ALA A 432 -35.92 -6.59 -5.43
N GLN A 433 -36.94 -6.07 -6.12
CA GLN A 433 -38.29 -6.68 -6.11
C GLN A 433 -38.25 -8.13 -6.59
N SER A 434 -37.60 -8.38 -7.74
CA SER A 434 -37.53 -9.73 -8.32
C SER A 434 -36.77 -10.72 -7.40
N LEU A 435 -35.91 -10.22 -6.51
CA LEU A 435 -35.19 -11.02 -5.53
C LEU A 435 -35.91 -11.19 -4.19
N GLY A 436 -37.13 -10.60 -4.04
CA GLY A 436 -37.93 -10.74 -2.82
C GLY A 436 -37.77 -9.62 -1.79
N PHE A 437 -37.17 -8.46 -2.15
CA PHE A 437 -37.11 -7.28 -1.29
C PHE A 437 -38.29 -6.36 -1.55
N HIS A 438 -39.04 -5.99 -0.51
CA HIS A 438 -40.27 -5.18 -0.62
C HIS A 438 -40.24 -4.05 0.39
N SER A 439 -40.22 -2.80 -0.10
CA SER A 439 -40.33 -1.59 0.73
C SER A 439 -41.00 -0.46 -0.04
N SER A 440 -41.52 0.55 0.69
CA SER A 440 -42.06 1.75 0.06
C SER A 440 -41.05 2.47 -0.85
N GLN A 441 -39.75 2.49 -0.41
CA GLN A 441 -38.66 3.08 -1.18
C GLN A 441 -38.44 2.32 -2.50
N ILE A 442 -38.43 1.00 -2.45
CA ILE A 442 -38.26 0.17 -3.66
C ILE A 442 -39.39 0.44 -4.64
N TYR A 443 -40.66 0.45 -4.17
CA TYR A 443 -41.82 0.71 -5.02
C TYR A 443 -41.86 2.12 -5.63
N GLN A 444 -41.32 3.12 -4.92
CA GLN A 444 -41.20 4.48 -5.43
C GLN A 444 -40.09 4.64 -6.50
N LEU A 445 -39.07 3.80 -6.46
CA LEU A 445 -37.95 3.85 -7.39
C LEU A 445 -38.13 2.97 -8.61
N ALA A 446 -38.88 1.88 -8.51
CA ALA A 446 -39.22 0.95 -9.58
C ALA A 446 -40.31 1.52 -10.46
#